data_accea7d90c921cc299585f22b7d321a8
#
_entry.id   accea7d90c921cc299585f22b7d321a8
#
_cell.length_a   1.000
_cell.length_b   1.000
_cell.length_c   1.000
_cell.angle_alpha   90.00
_cell.angle_beta   90.00
_cell.angle_gamma   90.00
#
_symmetry.space_group_name_H-M   'P 1'
#
loop_
_entity.id
_entity.type
_entity.pdbx_description
1 polymer ?
#
loop_
_entity_poly.entity_id
_entity_poly.type
_entity_poly.pdbx_seq_one_letter_code
_entity_poly.pdbx_strand_id
1 'polypeptide(L)'
;EDLKTYLTDNLNIKDTNRGVTWSSFASNTDTKQAFRYALSNTAQYIPMSSAGATYSVNLKTINITYDGLISTRALSRIETADNINHKNLPAGTSMNVSDIKLKGINAAGTDYIGFNQNRGHWILTDAAGHEDTSGKVATLTTDRTGKVSLNAKAPGTIYLEYVIDENCYATASKPDIFTTNDKLASTAVIKIHVEKCESHHYKNILTEATPSQDGSIIKRCSICNDSQLVQTIAKPDVYTITKNTYNGKVLKPSVTITDRNGKKLSPSSYEIIYKKPGKNVGTYQAQINFRGDYTGSKTISYQILPKNCGLKSVKAKKKSFTVRWKKLSTKMPAKRISGYQIQYSEKPNFSKSKIKKISGYKKTSVTIKKLKSKKKYYVRIRTILKSGGKTYYSNWSGSKSVKAK
;
A
#
# COMPACT_ATOMS: atom_id res chain seq x y z
N GLU A 1 39.51 -43.61 14.75
CA GLU A 1 39.80 -44.74 13.84
C GLU A 1 38.69 -44.82 12.81
N ASP A 2 39.01 -44.88 11.55
CA ASP A 2 38.05 -44.96 10.44
C ASP A 2 37.37 -46.34 10.45
N LEU A 3 36.07 -46.42 10.23
CA LEU A 3 35.33 -47.67 10.17
C LEU A 3 35.92 -48.60 9.12
N LYS A 4 36.41 -48.10 8.01
CA LYS A 4 37.10 -48.86 6.99
C LYS A 4 38.38 -49.47 7.55
N THR A 5 39.19 -48.69 8.27
CA THR A 5 40.40 -49.14 8.93
C THR A 5 40.05 -50.22 9.98
N TYR A 6 39.05 -49.98 10.84
CA TYR A 6 38.61 -50.93 11.82
C TYR A 6 38.17 -52.25 11.17
N LEU A 7 37.35 -52.20 10.13
CA LEU A 7 36.89 -53.40 9.42
C LEU A 7 38.05 -54.14 8.72
N THR A 8 39.02 -53.40 8.19
CA THR A 8 40.19 -54.00 7.55
C THR A 8 41.11 -54.60 8.56
N ASP A 9 41.41 -53.93 9.65
CA ASP A 9 42.42 -54.34 10.62
C ASP A 9 41.87 -55.37 11.61
N ASN A 10 40.62 -55.22 12.01
CA ASN A 10 40.03 -56.12 13.01
C ASN A 10 39.24 -57.27 12.42
N LEU A 11 38.71 -57.13 11.22
CA LEU A 11 37.89 -58.17 10.57
C LEU A 11 38.53 -58.74 9.28
N ASN A 12 39.73 -58.28 8.94
CA ASN A 12 40.47 -58.67 7.75
C ASN A 12 39.68 -58.57 6.44
N ILE A 13 38.85 -57.51 6.36
CA ILE A 13 38.04 -57.26 5.18
C ILE A 13 38.79 -56.28 4.28
N LYS A 14 39.17 -56.71 3.10
CA LYS A 14 39.84 -55.91 2.09
C LYS A 14 38.87 -55.55 0.99
N ASP A 15 38.94 -54.32 0.51
CA ASP A 15 38.09 -53.79 -0.56
C ASP A 15 38.04 -54.65 -1.81
N THR A 16 39.19 -55.19 -2.17
CA THR A 16 39.38 -55.94 -3.43
C THR A 16 38.94 -57.37 -3.40
N ASN A 17 38.92 -58.00 -2.22
CA ASN A 17 38.70 -59.41 -2.13
C ASN A 17 37.21 -59.81 -2.04
N ARG A 18 36.29 -58.89 -1.97
CA ARG A 18 34.90 -59.23 -1.75
C ARG A 18 33.93 -58.42 -2.59
N GLY A 19 34.40 -57.68 -3.59
CA GLY A 19 33.56 -56.82 -4.43
C GLY A 19 32.87 -55.71 -3.65
N VAL A 20 33.50 -55.24 -2.59
CA VAL A 20 33.00 -54.13 -1.77
C VAL A 20 33.78 -52.87 -2.09
N THR A 21 33.06 -51.83 -2.39
CA THR A 21 33.63 -50.47 -2.61
C THR A 21 33.31 -49.61 -1.41
N TRP A 22 34.32 -49.11 -0.73
CA TRP A 22 34.17 -48.15 0.34
C TRP A 22 33.97 -46.78 -0.21
N SER A 23 32.89 -46.12 0.19
CA SER A 23 32.75 -44.71 -0.05
C SER A 23 33.26 -43.93 1.16
N SER A 24 33.83 -42.80 0.91
CA SER A 24 34.21 -41.87 1.96
C SER A 24 33.01 -41.53 2.80
N PHE A 25 33.15 -41.61 4.08
CA PHE A 25 32.25 -40.98 5.01
C PHE A 25 33.11 -40.24 6.03
N ALA A 26 32.51 -39.29 6.63
CA ALA A 26 33.25 -38.43 7.47
C ALA A 26 33.83 -39.20 8.65
N SER A 27 34.21 -39.00 9.55
CA SER A 27 34.92 -39.68 10.60
C SER A 27 34.18 -40.88 11.16
N ASN A 28 34.93 -41.92 11.42
CA ASN A 28 34.56 -43.05 12.29
C ASN A 28 34.23 -42.61 13.73
N THR A 29 34.51 -41.38 14.10
CA THR A 29 34.19 -40.86 15.44
C THR A 29 32.77 -40.42 15.60
N ASP A 30 32.08 -40.20 14.50
CA ASP A 30 30.66 -39.89 14.54
C ASP A 30 29.81 -41.08 14.16
N THR A 31 29.28 -41.70 15.16
CA THR A 31 28.56 -42.95 15.02
C THR A 31 27.09 -42.79 14.69
N LYS A 32 26.56 -41.56 14.56
CA LYS A 32 25.25 -41.34 13.95
C LYS A 32 25.32 -41.17 12.46
N GLN A 33 26.49 -40.99 11.88
CA GLN A 33 26.60 -41.03 10.44
C GLN A 33 26.17 -42.41 9.94
N ALA A 34 25.62 -42.46 8.78
CA ALA A 34 25.54 -43.69 8.04
C ALA A 34 26.91 -44.00 7.48
N PHE A 35 27.33 -45.21 7.54
CA PHE A 35 28.40 -45.63 6.67
C PHE A 35 27.84 -46.20 5.38
N ARG A 36 28.59 -46.05 4.35
CA ARG A 36 28.20 -46.44 3.02
C ARG A 36 29.25 -47.35 2.42
N TYR A 37 28.77 -48.42 1.88
CA TYR A 37 29.58 -49.29 1.06
C TYR A 37 28.78 -49.75 -0.16
N ALA A 38 29.45 -50.15 -1.18
CA ALA A 38 28.82 -50.68 -2.37
C ALA A 38 29.25 -52.13 -2.59
N LEU A 39 28.28 -52.96 -2.83
CA LEU A 39 28.46 -54.34 -3.33
C LEU A 39 28.24 -54.30 -4.83
N SER A 40 29.30 -54.60 -5.57
CA SER A 40 29.26 -54.60 -7.04
C SER A 40 28.80 -53.27 -7.63
N ASN A 41 27.59 -52.93 -7.74
CA ASN A 41 27.10 -51.69 -8.25
C ASN A 41 26.01 -51.06 -7.35
N THR A 42 25.85 -51.56 -6.13
CA THR A 42 24.79 -51.13 -5.25
C THR A 42 25.36 -50.47 -4.00
N ALA A 43 25.07 -49.19 -3.78
CA ALA A 43 25.40 -48.48 -2.56
C ALA A 43 24.26 -48.59 -1.55
N GLN A 44 24.59 -48.93 -0.33
CA GLN A 44 23.64 -48.99 0.77
C GLN A 44 24.01 -47.99 1.88
N TYR A 45 23.00 -47.38 2.46
CA TYR A 45 23.11 -46.49 3.61
C TYR A 45 22.48 -47.15 4.81
N ILE A 46 23.19 -47.15 5.91
CA ILE A 46 22.69 -47.66 7.15
C ILE A 46 22.72 -46.52 8.17
N PRO A 47 21.58 -45.92 8.48
CA PRO A 47 21.52 -44.94 9.54
C PRO A 47 21.68 -45.61 10.89
N MET A 48 22.59 -45.08 11.69
CA MET A 48 22.85 -45.58 13.02
C MET A 48 22.20 -44.65 14.03
N SER A 49 21.10 -45.05 14.64
CA SER A 49 20.23 -44.12 15.35
C SER A 49 20.13 -44.35 16.87
N SER A 50 20.60 -45.46 17.40
CA SER A 50 20.44 -45.70 18.83
C SER A 50 21.56 -46.54 19.41
N ALA A 51 21.85 -46.34 20.68
CA ALA A 51 22.78 -47.17 21.44
C ALA A 51 22.24 -48.60 21.55
N GLY A 52 23.11 -49.57 21.39
CA GLY A 52 22.77 -50.98 21.49
C GLY A 52 22.03 -51.58 20.29
N ALA A 53 21.86 -50.82 19.21
CA ALA A 53 21.24 -51.35 18.00
C ALA A 53 22.23 -52.22 17.21
N THR A 54 21.78 -53.41 16.84
CA THR A 54 22.51 -54.30 15.95
C THR A 54 22.11 -53.97 14.51
N TYR A 55 23.07 -53.57 13.70
CA TYR A 55 22.88 -53.36 12.28
C TYR A 55 23.53 -54.51 11.53
N SER A 56 22.73 -55.28 10.85
CA SER A 56 23.22 -56.34 9.98
C SER A 56 23.41 -55.80 8.59
N VAL A 57 24.64 -55.65 8.19
CA VAL A 57 25.00 -55.36 6.82
C VAL A 57 25.41 -56.66 6.15
N ASN A 58 24.63 -57.15 5.22
CA ASN A 58 24.92 -58.40 4.55
C ASN A 58 26.00 -58.22 3.47
N LEU A 59 27.22 -58.39 3.89
CA LEU A 59 28.39 -58.49 3.00
C LEU A 59 28.69 -59.97 2.75
N LYS A 60 27.83 -60.63 2.02
CA LYS A 60 28.03 -62.11 1.82
C LYS A 60 28.25 -62.79 3.14
N THR A 61 27.37 -62.58 4.14
CA THR A 61 27.38 -63.20 5.46
C THR A 61 28.21 -62.58 6.60
N ILE A 62 28.65 -61.33 6.43
CA ILE A 62 29.28 -60.64 7.56
C ILE A 62 28.21 -59.75 8.24
N ASN A 63 27.98 -60.00 9.51
CA ASN A 63 27.17 -59.18 10.37
C ASN A 63 28.07 -58.24 11.19
N ILE A 64 27.80 -56.96 11.14
CA ILE A 64 28.51 -55.96 11.92
C ILE A 64 27.55 -55.48 13.01
N THR A 65 27.97 -55.67 14.26
CA THR A 65 27.22 -55.20 15.42
C THR A 65 27.89 -53.94 15.96
N TYR A 66 27.13 -52.90 16.13
CA TYR A 66 27.54 -51.69 16.82
C TYR A 66 26.81 -51.58 18.13
N ASP A 67 27.53 -51.42 19.19
CA ASP A 67 26.97 -51.16 20.51
C ASP A 67 27.31 -49.74 20.99
N GLY A 68 26.44 -49.17 21.66
CA GLY A 68 26.50 -48.12 22.68
C GLY A 68 27.16 -46.77 22.43
N LEU A 69 28.09 -46.61 21.52
CA LEU A 69 28.84 -45.37 21.40
C LEU A 69 28.25 -44.40 20.36
N ILE A 70 27.20 -44.81 19.74
CA ILE A 70 26.62 -44.10 18.57
C ILE A 70 25.99 -42.77 18.94
N SER A 71 25.33 -42.68 20.08
CA SER A 71 24.57 -41.49 20.47
C SER A 71 25.45 -40.29 20.86
N THR A 72 26.65 -40.54 21.37
CA THR A 72 27.52 -39.46 21.84
C THR A 72 28.26 -38.74 20.70
N ARG A 73 28.30 -39.35 19.52
CA ARG A 73 29.06 -38.84 18.37
C ARG A 73 28.18 -38.25 17.27
N ALA A 74 26.87 -38.23 17.47
CA ALA A 74 25.95 -37.62 16.52
C ALA A 74 26.03 -36.09 16.55
N LEU A 75 25.76 -35.44 15.42
CA LEU A 75 25.60 -34.02 15.38
C LEU A 75 24.49 -33.61 16.37
N SER A 76 24.86 -32.88 17.37
CA SER A 76 23.98 -32.44 18.44
C SER A 76 23.65 -30.95 18.35
N ARG A 77 24.65 -30.12 18.03
CA ARG A 77 24.47 -28.69 17.89
C ARG A 77 25.39 -28.12 16.83
N ILE A 78 25.04 -26.94 16.36
CA ILE A 78 25.81 -26.17 15.39
C ILE A 78 26.19 -24.83 16.04
N GLU A 79 27.46 -24.47 15.93
CA GLU A 79 28.01 -23.24 16.48
C GLU A 79 28.77 -22.47 15.41
N THR A 80 28.92 -21.15 15.61
CA THR A 80 29.90 -20.39 14.82
C THR A 80 31.32 -20.80 15.22
N ALA A 81 32.19 -20.97 14.23
CA ALA A 81 33.58 -21.42 14.51
C ALA A 81 34.33 -20.44 15.40
N ASP A 82 34.04 -19.14 15.28
CA ASP A 82 34.67 -18.07 16.04
C ASP A 82 33.85 -17.67 17.29
N ASN A 83 32.88 -18.49 17.70
CA ASN A 83 31.96 -18.26 18.83
C ASN A 83 31.20 -16.91 18.73
N ILE A 84 30.90 -16.46 17.53
CA ILE A 84 30.14 -15.23 17.29
C ILE A 84 28.68 -15.48 17.67
N ASN A 85 28.20 -14.79 18.70
CA ASN A 85 26.80 -14.86 19.14
C ASN A 85 26.09 -13.50 19.13
N HIS A 86 26.84 -12.42 18.84
CA HIS A 86 26.32 -11.05 18.79
C HIS A 86 27.07 -10.21 17.76
N LYS A 87 26.36 -9.32 17.07
CA LYS A 87 26.94 -8.35 16.13
C LYS A 87 26.15 -7.05 16.14
N ASN A 88 26.84 -5.91 16.29
CA ASN A 88 26.26 -4.59 16.06
C ASN A 88 26.50 -4.17 14.61
N LEU A 89 25.48 -3.62 13.98
CA LEU A 89 25.53 -3.12 12.62
C LEU A 89 24.83 -1.74 12.56
N PRO A 90 25.48 -0.70 12.05
CA PRO A 90 24.80 0.55 11.77
C PRO A 90 23.71 0.33 10.70
N ALA A 91 22.56 0.99 10.87
CA ALA A 91 21.53 1.00 9.84
C ALA A 91 22.12 1.51 8.50
N GLY A 92 21.74 0.84 7.41
CA GLY A 92 22.25 1.11 6.06
C GLY A 92 23.54 0.38 5.69
N THR A 93 24.11 -0.41 6.61
CA THR A 93 25.28 -1.24 6.29
C THR A 93 24.88 -2.67 5.96
N SER A 94 25.82 -3.42 5.37
CA SER A 94 25.61 -4.83 5.05
C SER A 94 26.73 -5.67 5.66
N MET A 95 26.38 -6.88 6.05
CA MET A 95 27.31 -7.90 6.52
C MET A 95 27.28 -9.10 5.60
N ASN A 96 28.43 -9.62 5.23
CA ASN A 96 28.50 -10.86 4.45
C ASN A 96 28.27 -12.07 5.37
N VAL A 97 27.15 -12.75 5.20
CA VAL A 97 26.76 -13.90 5.99
C VAL A 97 27.51 -15.16 5.53
N SER A 98 27.83 -15.26 4.23
CA SER A 98 28.56 -16.42 3.69
C SER A 98 29.99 -16.57 4.24
N ASP A 99 30.55 -15.51 4.84
CA ASP A 99 31.88 -15.58 5.45
C ASP A 99 31.85 -16.18 6.86
N ILE A 100 30.67 -16.32 7.47
CA ILE A 100 30.53 -16.93 8.80
C ILE A 100 30.81 -18.41 8.69
N LYS A 101 31.85 -18.86 9.37
CA LYS A 101 32.20 -20.27 9.45
C LYS A 101 31.42 -20.96 10.57
N LEU A 102 30.89 -22.12 10.25
CA LEU A 102 30.16 -22.95 11.19
C LEU A 102 30.94 -24.24 11.50
N LYS A 103 30.73 -24.77 12.70
CA LYS A 103 31.19 -26.10 13.10
C LYS A 103 30.03 -26.89 13.70
N GLY A 104 29.99 -28.15 13.43
CA GLY A 104 29.09 -29.07 14.09
C GLY A 104 29.77 -29.62 15.36
N ILE A 105 28.98 -29.76 16.41
CA ILE A 105 29.43 -30.39 17.67
C ILE A 105 28.58 -31.63 17.90
N ASN A 106 29.24 -32.71 18.25
CA ASN A 106 28.55 -33.95 18.58
C ASN A 106 28.02 -33.98 20.02
N ALA A 107 27.28 -34.99 20.38
CA ALA A 107 26.73 -35.11 21.74
C ALA A 107 27.79 -35.27 22.84
N ALA A 108 29.02 -35.65 22.52
CA ALA A 108 30.15 -35.69 23.44
C ALA A 108 30.84 -34.33 23.62
N GLY A 109 30.42 -33.30 22.90
CA GLY A 109 30.98 -31.94 23.00
C GLY A 109 32.26 -31.74 22.17
N THR A 110 32.59 -32.66 21.27
CA THR A 110 33.72 -32.53 20.35
C THR A 110 33.25 -32.22 18.92
N ASP A 111 34.15 -31.79 18.06
CA ASP A 111 33.83 -31.45 16.68
C ASP A 111 33.22 -32.65 15.92
N TYR A 112 32.15 -32.37 15.20
CA TYR A 112 31.52 -33.29 14.27
C TYR A 112 32.13 -33.11 12.88
N ILE A 113 33.04 -33.98 12.50
CA ILE A 113 33.86 -33.86 11.28
C ILE A 113 33.02 -33.95 9.99
N GLY A 114 31.88 -34.63 10.01
CA GLY A 114 30.98 -34.73 8.86
C GLY A 114 30.07 -33.54 8.63
N PHE A 115 30.20 -32.47 9.40
CA PHE A 115 29.35 -31.27 9.22
C PHE A 115 29.72 -30.50 7.96
N ASN A 116 28.73 -30.23 7.14
CA ASN A 116 28.87 -29.42 5.95
C ASN A 116 27.86 -28.26 5.96
N GLN A 117 28.37 -27.05 6.17
CA GLN A 117 27.52 -25.84 6.25
C GLN A 117 26.78 -25.53 4.94
N ASN A 118 27.12 -26.12 3.79
CA ASN A 118 26.38 -25.96 2.56
C ASN A 118 25.08 -26.78 2.50
N ARG A 119 24.81 -27.57 3.55
CA ARG A 119 23.57 -28.34 3.73
C ARG A 119 22.52 -27.62 4.56
N GLY A 120 22.59 -26.33 4.60
CA GLY A 120 21.63 -25.47 5.26
C GLY A 120 21.74 -24.05 4.77
N HIS A 121 20.94 -23.21 5.34
CA HIS A 121 20.88 -21.82 4.99
C HIS A 121 20.60 -20.95 6.22
N TRP A 122 20.80 -19.65 6.07
CA TRP A 122 20.51 -18.69 7.11
C TRP A 122 19.12 -18.07 6.92
N ILE A 123 18.39 -17.90 8.02
CA ILE A 123 17.13 -17.19 8.09
C ILE A 123 17.22 -16.04 9.10
N LEU A 124 16.29 -15.11 9.06
CA LEU A 124 16.10 -14.11 10.11
C LEU A 124 14.94 -14.55 10.99
N THR A 125 15.13 -14.44 12.32
CA THR A 125 14.09 -14.80 13.27
C THR A 125 13.86 -13.67 14.28
N ASP A 126 12.70 -13.66 14.92
CA ASP A 126 12.40 -12.82 16.08
C ASP A 126 13.01 -13.40 17.36
N ALA A 127 12.77 -12.75 18.49
CA ALA A 127 13.27 -13.22 19.80
C ALA A 127 12.63 -14.56 20.27
N ALA A 128 11.52 -14.95 19.67
CA ALA A 128 10.83 -16.21 19.95
C ALA A 128 11.24 -17.35 19.00
N GLY A 129 12.11 -17.06 18.03
CA GLY A 129 12.58 -18.03 17.02
C GLY A 129 11.64 -18.19 15.83
N HIS A 130 10.63 -17.31 15.66
CA HIS A 130 9.79 -17.33 14.47
C HIS A 130 10.49 -16.59 13.33
N GLU A 131 10.37 -17.11 12.10
CA GLU A 131 10.96 -16.49 10.93
C GLU A 131 10.39 -15.07 10.70
N ASP A 132 11.28 -14.07 10.59
CA ASP A 132 10.92 -12.70 10.28
C ASP A 132 11.00 -12.42 8.79
N THR A 133 9.86 -12.48 8.12
CA THR A 133 9.71 -12.12 6.71
C THR A 133 9.36 -10.64 6.51
N SER A 134 9.19 -9.86 7.58
CA SER A 134 8.77 -8.46 7.52
C SER A 134 9.81 -7.55 6.86
N GLY A 135 11.08 -7.89 7.00
CA GLY A 135 12.22 -7.12 6.49
C GLY A 135 12.31 -5.70 7.06
N LYS A 136 11.74 -5.44 8.23
CA LYS A 136 11.73 -4.12 8.88
C LYS A 136 13.09 -3.73 9.42
N VAL A 137 13.72 -4.62 10.19
CA VAL A 137 15.02 -4.39 10.83
C VAL A 137 16.17 -4.72 9.89
N ALA A 138 16.12 -5.87 9.24
CA ALA A 138 17.11 -6.32 8.27
C ALA A 138 16.49 -7.23 7.21
N THR A 139 17.23 -7.51 6.13
CA THR A 139 16.86 -8.50 5.11
C THR A 139 18.09 -9.31 4.72
N LEU A 140 17.88 -10.56 4.33
CA LEU A 140 18.88 -11.36 3.64
C LEU A 140 18.71 -11.22 2.13
N THR A 141 19.82 -11.14 1.42
CA THR A 141 19.86 -11.13 -0.04
C THR A 141 20.92 -12.09 -0.53
N THR A 142 20.60 -12.87 -1.56
CA THR A 142 21.55 -13.77 -2.21
C THR A 142 21.90 -13.20 -3.58
N ASP A 143 23.17 -13.06 -3.87
CA ASP A 143 23.64 -12.61 -5.17
C ASP A 143 23.65 -13.76 -6.20
N ARG A 144 24.01 -13.43 -7.45
CA ARG A 144 24.06 -14.42 -8.54
C ARG A 144 25.09 -15.51 -8.34
N THR A 145 26.03 -15.34 -7.43
CA THR A 145 27.07 -16.32 -7.10
C THR A 145 26.69 -17.20 -5.90
N GLY A 146 25.51 -16.98 -5.32
CA GLY A 146 25.05 -17.66 -4.12
C GLY A 146 25.55 -17.05 -2.80
N LYS A 147 26.22 -15.89 -2.85
CA LYS A 147 26.72 -15.20 -1.66
C LYS A 147 25.59 -14.51 -0.93
N VAL A 148 25.43 -14.83 0.36
CA VAL A 148 24.37 -14.28 1.21
C VAL A 148 24.88 -13.08 1.99
N SER A 149 24.13 -11.99 1.97
CA SER A 149 24.41 -10.78 2.73
C SER A 149 23.20 -10.38 3.58
N LEU A 150 23.45 -9.97 4.81
CA LEU A 150 22.47 -9.32 5.68
C LEU A 150 22.55 -7.81 5.48
N ASN A 151 21.44 -7.18 5.17
CA ASN A 151 21.34 -5.74 4.97
C ASN A 151 20.55 -5.14 6.14
N ALA A 152 21.24 -4.39 7.01
CA ALA A 152 20.66 -3.69 8.13
C ALA A 152 19.86 -2.48 7.63
N LYS A 153 18.57 -2.36 7.99
CA LYS A 153 17.68 -1.31 7.46
C LYS A 153 17.27 -0.27 8.48
N ALA A 154 16.77 -0.71 9.61
CA ALA A 154 16.25 0.17 10.64
C ALA A 154 16.68 -0.30 12.02
N PRO A 155 16.82 0.62 13.00
CA PRO A 155 17.20 0.28 14.36
C PRO A 155 16.29 -0.78 14.96
N GLY A 156 16.89 -1.74 15.63
CA GLY A 156 16.18 -2.85 16.27
C GLY A 156 17.07 -4.06 16.48
N THR A 157 16.47 -5.11 16.98
CA THR A 157 17.15 -6.39 17.18
C THR A 157 16.49 -7.46 16.33
N ILE A 158 17.30 -8.28 15.67
CA ILE A 158 16.88 -9.45 14.91
C ILE A 158 17.92 -10.55 15.14
N TYR A 159 17.54 -11.79 14.87
CA TYR A 159 18.42 -12.92 15.04
C TYR A 159 18.69 -13.57 13.68
N LEU A 160 19.95 -13.87 13.43
CA LEU A 160 20.40 -14.59 12.26
C LEU A 160 20.61 -16.03 12.69
N GLU A 161 19.77 -16.93 12.24
CA GLU A 161 19.73 -18.33 12.62
C GLU A 161 20.08 -19.22 11.43
N TYR A 162 20.92 -20.22 11.68
CA TYR A 162 21.25 -21.23 10.68
C TYR A 162 20.30 -22.42 10.78
N VAL A 163 19.74 -22.84 9.66
CA VAL A 163 18.79 -23.95 9.55
C VAL A 163 19.35 -24.98 8.60
N ILE A 164 19.31 -26.25 9.00
CA ILE A 164 19.67 -27.38 8.12
C ILE A 164 18.51 -27.60 7.15
N ASP A 165 18.82 -27.83 5.86
CA ASP A 165 17.83 -28.14 4.85
C ASP A 165 17.14 -29.49 5.15
N GLU A 166 15.88 -29.60 4.71
CA GLU A 166 15.12 -30.84 4.88
C GLU A 166 15.82 -32.07 4.27
N ASN A 167 15.53 -33.24 4.82
CA ASN A 167 16.11 -34.57 4.44
C ASN A 167 17.60 -34.70 4.76
N CYS A 168 17.97 -34.45 5.99
CA CYS A 168 19.32 -34.55 6.49
C CYS A 168 19.75 -35.98 6.81
N TYR A 169 19.01 -36.98 6.40
CA TYR A 169 19.49 -38.36 6.46
C TYR A 169 20.55 -38.59 5.41
N ALA A 170 21.55 -39.35 5.78
CA ALA A 170 22.57 -39.78 4.83
C ALA A 170 21.91 -40.57 3.69
N THR A 171 22.03 -40.04 2.51
CA THR A 171 21.59 -40.66 1.26
C THR A 171 22.77 -40.70 0.31
N ALA A 172 22.62 -41.36 -0.83
CA ALA A 172 23.66 -41.36 -1.86
C ALA A 172 24.02 -39.93 -2.33
N SER A 173 23.06 -39.04 -2.33
CA SER A 173 23.24 -37.65 -2.73
C SER A 173 23.61 -36.68 -1.60
N LYS A 174 23.38 -37.07 -0.33
CA LYS A 174 23.62 -36.20 0.84
C LYS A 174 24.21 -37.03 1.99
N PRO A 175 25.46 -37.49 1.91
CA PRO A 175 26.03 -38.36 2.92
C PRO A 175 26.61 -37.67 4.17
N ASP A 176 26.60 -36.35 4.19
CA ASP A 176 27.39 -35.53 5.09
C ASP A 176 26.63 -34.99 6.30
N ILE A 177 25.30 -35.18 6.36
CA ILE A 177 24.47 -34.74 7.50
C ILE A 177 23.53 -35.87 7.92
N PHE A 178 23.49 -36.18 9.22
CA PHE A 178 22.74 -37.30 9.82
C PHE A 178 21.70 -36.86 10.86
N THR A 179 21.36 -35.58 10.89
CA THR A 179 20.36 -35.04 11.82
C THR A 179 19.43 -34.04 11.15
N THR A 180 18.33 -33.71 11.79
CA THR A 180 17.34 -32.71 11.38
C THR A 180 17.28 -31.60 12.42
N ASN A 181 16.71 -30.46 12.09
CA ASN A 181 16.61 -29.29 12.98
C ASN A 181 15.92 -29.64 14.32
N ASP A 182 14.88 -30.47 14.29
CA ASP A 182 14.13 -30.91 15.46
C ASP A 182 14.92 -31.88 16.39
N LYS A 183 16.04 -32.39 15.94
CA LYS A 183 16.95 -33.25 16.71
C LYS A 183 18.22 -32.54 17.19
N LEU A 184 18.44 -31.32 16.77
CA LEU A 184 19.52 -30.49 17.29
C LEU A 184 19.18 -30.00 18.69
N ALA A 185 20.13 -30.03 19.60
CA ALA A 185 20.00 -29.39 20.90
C ALA A 185 20.02 -27.86 20.77
N SER A 186 20.79 -27.36 19.80
CA SER A 186 20.80 -25.93 19.42
C SER A 186 21.41 -25.76 18.04
N THR A 187 21.09 -24.67 17.40
CA THR A 187 21.70 -24.20 16.14
C THR A 187 22.49 -22.90 16.37
N ALA A 188 23.28 -22.50 15.38
CA ALA A 188 23.99 -21.24 15.43
C ALA A 188 23.01 -20.07 15.29
N VAL A 189 22.93 -19.24 16.34
CA VAL A 189 22.13 -18.03 16.38
C VAL A 189 23.01 -16.85 16.71
N ILE A 190 22.96 -15.82 15.88
CA ILE A 190 23.69 -14.57 16.08
C ILE A 190 22.68 -13.46 16.31
N LYS A 191 22.71 -12.84 17.48
CA LYS A 191 21.91 -11.66 17.77
C LYS A 191 22.47 -10.45 17.00
N ILE A 192 21.70 -9.92 16.08
CA ILE A 192 22.06 -8.74 15.32
C ILE A 192 21.35 -7.52 15.92
N HIS A 193 22.12 -6.58 16.44
CA HIS A 193 21.60 -5.30 16.89
C HIS A 193 21.90 -4.25 15.83
N VAL A 194 20.84 -3.72 15.21
CA VAL A 194 20.95 -2.63 14.25
C VAL A 194 20.88 -1.32 15.01
N GLU A 195 21.96 -0.56 14.98
CA GLU A 195 22.11 0.71 15.66
C GLU A 195 21.43 1.85 14.89
N LYS A 196 21.15 2.96 15.61
CA LYS A 196 20.62 4.17 14.98
C LYS A 196 21.59 4.70 13.91
N CYS A 197 21.01 5.31 12.89
CA CYS A 197 21.77 6.05 11.91
C CYS A 197 22.31 7.35 12.56
N GLU A 198 23.60 7.51 12.65
CA GLU A 198 24.23 8.69 13.28
C GLU A 198 24.03 9.96 12.45
N SER A 199 23.99 9.83 11.12
CA SER A 199 23.72 10.94 10.21
C SER A 199 22.64 10.56 9.21
N HIS A 200 21.50 11.28 9.24
CA HIS A 200 20.39 11.03 8.35
C HIS A 200 20.55 11.73 7.00
N HIS A 201 20.49 10.98 5.92
CA HIS A 201 20.43 11.50 4.56
C HIS A 201 18.96 11.54 4.08
N TYR A 202 18.24 12.59 4.44
CA TYR A 202 16.81 12.72 4.12
C TYR A 202 16.57 13.14 2.66
N LYS A 203 15.60 12.48 2.03
CA LYS A 203 14.98 12.90 0.77
C LYS A 203 13.49 13.14 0.98
N ASN A 204 12.95 14.17 0.35
CA ASN A 204 11.52 14.43 0.37
C ASN A 204 10.79 13.43 -0.52
N ILE A 205 9.72 12.88 0.02
CA ILE A 205 8.81 11.98 -0.69
C ILE A 205 7.43 12.63 -0.68
N LEU A 206 6.89 12.89 -1.87
CA LEU A 206 5.55 13.43 -2.07
C LEU A 206 4.55 12.28 -2.20
N THR A 207 3.49 12.35 -1.41
CA THR A 207 2.24 11.63 -1.66
C THR A 207 1.21 12.67 -2.05
N GLU A 208 0.76 12.63 -3.30
CA GLU A 208 -0.19 13.61 -3.83
C GLU A 208 -1.56 13.51 -3.17
N ALA A 209 -2.21 14.67 -2.94
CA ALA A 209 -3.59 14.71 -2.47
C ALA A 209 -4.56 14.38 -3.61
N THR A 210 -5.61 13.65 -3.29
CA THR A 210 -6.71 13.32 -4.22
C THR A 210 -7.98 14.10 -3.86
N PRO A 211 -9.03 14.10 -4.71
CA PRO A 211 -10.32 14.67 -4.32
C PRO A 211 -10.98 14.04 -3.09
N SER A 212 -10.50 12.91 -2.63
CA SER A 212 -11.06 12.16 -1.49
C SER A 212 -10.12 12.06 -0.28
N GLN A 213 -8.81 12.19 -0.48
CA GLN A 213 -7.79 11.97 0.54
C GLN A 213 -6.75 13.07 0.54
N ASP A 214 -6.26 13.40 1.73
CA ASP A 214 -5.10 14.29 1.86
C ASP A 214 -3.84 13.62 1.33
N GLY A 215 -2.92 14.43 0.86
CA GLY A 215 -1.55 14.07 0.57
C GLY A 215 -0.60 14.45 1.70
N SER A 216 0.67 14.15 1.50
CA SER A 216 1.73 14.51 2.46
C SER A 216 3.08 14.67 1.78
N ILE A 217 3.93 15.47 2.37
CA ILE A 217 5.37 15.46 2.12
C ILE A 217 6.01 14.92 3.38
N ILE A 218 6.72 13.82 3.25
CA ILE A 218 7.57 13.26 4.30
C ILE A 218 9.02 13.39 3.87
N LYS A 219 9.92 13.56 4.82
CA LYS A 219 11.35 13.34 4.59
C LYS A 219 11.72 11.95 5.11
N ARG A 220 12.37 11.15 4.29
CA ARG A 220 12.79 9.79 4.63
C ARG A 220 14.29 9.66 4.46
N CYS A 221 14.95 9.11 5.47
CA CYS A 221 16.37 8.79 5.39
C CYS A 221 16.61 7.64 4.39
N SER A 222 17.52 7.82 3.45
CA SER A 222 17.86 6.80 2.45
C SER A 222 18.66 5.65 3.05
N ILE A 223 19.17 5.79 4.26
CA ILE A 223 19.98 4.80 4.96
C ILE A 223 19.09 3.94 5.88
N CYS A 224 18.48 4.55 6.89
CA CYS A 224 17.76 3.83 7.94
C CYS A 224 16.22 3.84 7.80
N ASN A 225 15.69 4.44 6.75
CA ASN A 225 14.24 4.61 6.50
C ASN A 225 13.49 5.42 7.56
N ASP A 226 14.20 6.06 8.53
CA ASP A 226 13.54 7.00 9.43
C ASP A 226 12.74 8.02 8.62
N SER A 227 11.52 8.32 9.05
CA SER A 227 10.65 9.20 8.31
C SER A 227 9.94 10.20 9.21
N GLN A 228 9.88 11.44 8.75
CA GLN A 228 9.24 12.54 9.46
C GLN A 228 8.28 13.26 8.54
N LEU A 229 7.08 13.56 9.05
CA LEU A 229 6.10 14.36 8.31
C LEU A 229 6.58 15.82 8.24
N VAL A 230 6.73 16.32 7.01
CA VAL A 230 7.09 17.73 6.76
C VAL A 230 5.82 18.57 6.61
N GLN A 231 4.87 18.08 5.81
CA GLN A 231 3.66 18.82 5.48
C GLN A 231 2.51 17.88 5.12
N THR A 232 1.30 18.24 5.55
CA THR A 232 0.08 17.64 5.02
C THR A 232 -0.44 18.49 3.87
N ILE A 233 -0.76 17.89 2.73
CA ILE A 233 -1.40 18.54 1.59
C ILE A 233 -2.89 18.30 1.71
N ALA A 234 -3.63 19.34 2.11
CA ALA A 234 -5.06 19.23 2.31
C ALA A 234 -5.79 18.98 0.98
N LYS A 235 -6.69 18.00 0.96
CA LYS A 235 -7.46 17.63 -0.23
C LYS A 235 -8.35 18.78 -0.73
N PRO A 236 -8.63 18.83 -2.04
CA PRO A 236 -9.64 19.73 -2.59
C PRO A 236 -11.03 19.43 -2.02
N ASP A 237 -11.76 20.42 -1.55
CA ASP A 237 -13.05 20.26 -0.89
C ASP A 237 -14.18 21.07 -1.55
N VAL A 238 -14.03 22.37 -1.64
CA VAL A 238 -15.09 23.25 -2.15
C VAL A 238 -14.82 23.67 -3.61
N TYR A 239 -15.81 23.45 -4.45
CA TYR A 239 -15.77 23.78 -5.88
C TYR A 239 -16.79 24.86 -6.21
N THR A 240 -16.35 26.11 -6.30
CA THR A 240 -17.20 27.27 -6.61
C THR A 240 -17.20 27.51 -8.11
N ILE A 241 -18.37 27.45 -8.72
CA ILE A 241 -18.55 27.65 -10.16
C ILE A 241 -19.28 28.96 -10.41
N THR A 242 -18.75 29.81 -11.31
CA THR A 242 -19.40 31.05 -11.73
C THR A 242 -20.72 30.74 -12.43
N LYS A 243 -21.80 31.39 -11.99
CA LYS A 243 -23.10 31.28 -12.63
C LYS A 243 -23.11 32.04 -13.94
N ASN A 244 -23.39 31.34 -15.03
CA ASN A 244 -23.45 31.95 -16.37
C ASN A 244 -24.88 32.10 -16.87
N THR A 245 -25.15 33.27 -17.48
CA THR A 245 -26.43 33.56 -18.14
C THR A 245 -26.27 33.40 -19.64
N TYR A 246 -27.24 32.78 -20.27
CA TYR A 246 -27.30 32.61 -21.74
C TYR A 246 -27.04 33.90 -22.48
N ASN A 247 -26.05 33.92 -23.37
CA ASN A 247 -25.68 35.05 -24.23
C ASN A 247 -25.61 34.68 -25.72
N GLY A 248 -25.93 33.44 -26.08
CA GLY A 248 -25.86 32.93 -27.45
C GLY A 248 -24.49 32.38 -27.85
N LYS A 249 -23.48 32.52 -27.01
CA LYS A 249 -22.12 31.98 -27.22
C LYS A 249 -21.90 30.69 -26.38
N VAL A 250 -20.87 29.95 -26.72
CA VAL A 250 -20.38 28.83 -25.87
C VAL A 250 -19.84 29.43 -24.57
N LEU A 251 -20.24 28.82 -23.46
CA LEU A 251 -19.88 29.29 -22.12
C LEU A 251 -19.06 28.22 -21.39
N LYS A 252 -17.88 28.63 -20.91
CA LYS A 252 -16.98 27.88 -20.08
C LYS A 252 -16.82 28.63 -18.74
N PRO A 253 -17.64 28.34 -17.72
CA PRO A 253 -17.58 29.06 -16.46
C PRO A 253 -16.24 28.84 -15.74
N SER A 254 -15.73 29.88 -15.09
CA SER A 254 -14.57 29.73 -14.21
C SER A 254 -14.94 28.89 -12.97
N VAL A 255 -13.98 28.11 -12.52
CA VAL A 255 -14.07 27.29 -11.30
C VAL A 255 -12.98 27.75 -10.34
N THR A 256 -13.33 27.96 -9.11
CA THR A 256 -12.39 28.18 -8.01
C THR A 256 -12.48 27.00 -7.07
N ILE A 257 -11.34 26.44 -6.71
CA ILE A 257 -11.25 25.28 -5.82
C ILE A 257 -10.55 25.73 -4.55
N THR A 258 -11.10 25.37 -3.40
CA THR A 258 -10.42 25.51 -2.12
C THR A 258 -10.21 24.13 -1.49
N ASP A 259 -9.14 23.99 -0.74
CA ASP A 259 -8.91 22.80 0.05
C ASP A 259 -9.83 22.75 1.30
N ARG A 260 -9.76 21.68 2.05
CA ARG A 260 -10.56 21.51 3.28
C ARG A 260 -10.25 22.56 4.37
N ASN A 261 -9.11 23.22 4.30
CA ASN A 261 -8.71 24.28 5.22
C ASN A 261 -9.14 25.67 4.74
N GLY A 262 -9.85 25.75 3.58
CA GLY A 262 -10.32 26.99 3.00
C GLY A 262 -9.29 27.74 2.16
N LYS A 263 -8.08 27.21 1.98
CA LYS A 263 -7.04 27.79 1.13
C LYS A 263 -7.37 27.55 -0.34
N LYS A 264 -7.31 28.59 -1.16
CA LYS A 264 -7.52 28.50 -2.60
C LYS A 264 -6.36 27.79 -3.27
N LEU A 265 -6.66 26.79 -4.11
CA LEU A 265 -5.68 26.11 -4.93
C LEU A 265 -5.15 27.05 -6.05
N SER A 266 -3.86 26.90 -6.36
CA SER A 266 -3.28 27.57 -7.53
C SER A 266 -3.96 27.10 -8.83
N PRO A 267 -4.20 27.99 -9.80
CA PRO A 267 -4.66 27.56 -11.13
C PRO A 267 -3.74 26.55 -11.83
N SER A 268 -2.45 26.52 -11.50
CA SER A 268 -1.49 25.55 -12.00
C SER A 268 -1.69 24.12 -11.45
N SER A 269 -2.41 24.00 -10.32
CA SER A 269 -2.66 22.71 -9.67
C SER A 269 -3.80 21.91 -10.31
N TYR A 270 -4.48 22.44 -11.30
CA TYR A 270 -5.56 21.73 -11.99
C TYR A 270 -5.83 22.28 -13.39
N GLU A 271 -6.45 21.45 -14.21
CA GLU A 271 -6.98 21.81 -15.52
C GLU A 271 -8.46 21.53 -15.59
N ILE A 272 -9.23 22.43 -16.25
CA ILE A 272 -10.67 22.28 -16.43
C ILE A 272 -10.96 21.91 -17.88
N ILE A 273 -11.51 20.72 -18.10
CA ILE A 273 -11.85 20.19 -19.42
C ILE A 273 -13.36 20.24 -19.63
N TYR A 274 -13.79 20.97 -20.65
CA TYR A 274 -15.17 21.06 -21.09
C TYR A 274 -15.37 20.18 -22.33
N LYS A 275 -15.63 18.87 -22.17
CA LYS A 275 -15.81 17.94 -23.31
C LYS A 275 -16.94 18.38 -24.25
N LYS A 276 -18.06 18.88 -23.69
CA LYS A 276 -19.21 19.43 -24.41
C LYS A 276 -19.65 20.72 -23.75
N PRO A 277 -18.95 21.84 -24.03
CA PRO A 277 -19.26 23.11 -23.38
C PRO A 277 -20.65 23.59 -23.79
N GLY A 278 -21.35 24.19 -22.83
CA GLY A 278 -22.72 24.61 -23.02
C GLY A 278 -22.85 25.88 -23.87
N LYS A 279 -23.79 25.88 -24.81
CA LYS A 279 -24.23 27.07 -25.55
C LYS A 279 -25.65 27.50 -25.15
N ASN A 280 -26.47 26.55 -24.72
CA ASN A 280 -27.89 26.71 -24.47
C ASN A 280 -28.20 26.73 -22.96
N VAL A 281 -29.38 27.14 -22.58
CA VAL A 281 -29.87 26.97 -21.21
C VAL A 281 -29.95 25.50 -20.90
N GLY A 282 -29.28 25.07 -19.84
CA GLY A 282 -29.17 23.66 -19.51
C GLY A 282 -28.20 23.38 -18.38
N THR A 283 -28.06 22.12 -18.06
CA THR A 283 -27.06 21.60 -17.13
C THR A 283 -25.98 20.86 -17.92
N TYR A 284 -24.74 21.13 -17.66
CA TYR A 284 -23.54 20.63 -18.33
C TYR A 284 -22.53 20.13 -17.32
N GLN A 285 -21.54 19.41 -17.81
CA GLN A 285 -20.44 18.90 -16.97
C GLN A 285 -19.10 19.44 -17.43
N ALA A 286 -18.20 19.60 -16.47
CA ALA A 286 -16.79 19.84 -16.69
C ALA A 286 -16.01 18.83 -15.84
N GLN A 287 -14.88 18.38 -16.36
CA GLN A 287 -13.94 17.53 -15.64
C GLN A 287 -12.78 18.41 -15.17
N ILE A 288 -12.40 18.24 -13.93
CA ILE A 288 -11.23 18.84 -13.34
C ILE A 288 -10.19 17.73 -13.24
N ASN A 289 -9.02 17.92 -13.83
CA ASN A 289 -7.87 17.05 -13.68
C ASN A 289 -6.84 17.77 -12.79
N PHE A 290 -6.41 17.12 -11.73
CA PHE A 290 -5.46 17.67 -10.78
C PHE A 290 -4.02 17.43 -11.23
N ARG A 291 -3.08 18.26 -10.75
CA ARG A 291 -1.66 18.26 -11.11
C ARG A 291 -0.78 18.74 -9.94
N GLY A 292 0.52 18.43 -10.01
CA GLY A 292 1.51 18.86 -9.03
C GLY A 292 1.34 18.13 -7.70
N ASP A 293 1.08 18.84 -6.64
CA ASP A 293 0.85 18.25 -5.31
C ASP A 293 -0.51 17.51 -5.21
N TYR A 294 -1.29 17.52 -6.29
CA TYR A 294 -2.62 16.93 -6.38
C TYR A 294 -2.71 15.99 -7.58
N THR A 295 -3.50 14.92 -7.44
CA THR A 295 -3.70 13.93 -8.50
C THR A 295 -5.18 13.53 -8.61
N GLY A 296 -5.49 12.77 -9.68
CA GLY A 296 -6.84 12.29 -9.95
C GLY A 296 -7.72 13.30 -10.66
N SER A 297 -9.03 13.05 -10.70
CA SER A 297 -9.98 13.92 -11.40
C SER A 297 -11.32 14.00 -10.67
N LYS A 298 -12.06 15.07 -10.92
CA LYS A 298 -13.43 15.28 -10.42
C LYS A 298 -14.34 15.84 -11.49
N THR A 299 -15.49 15.22 -11.69
CA THR A 299 -16.54 15.77 -12.54
C THR A 299 -17.46 16.66 -11.73
N ILE A 300 -17.69 17.87 -12.22
CA ILE A 300 -18.60 18.88 -11.64
C ILE A 300 -19.69 19.23 -12.63
N SER A 301 -20.85 19.65 -12.11
CA SER A 301 -21.97 20.11 -12.92
C SER A 301 -22.15 21.63 -12.83
N TYR A 302 -22.44 22.27 -13.95
CA TYR A 302 -22.74 23.69 -13.99
C TYR A 302 -24.00 23.96 -14.81
N GLN A 303 -24.61 25.13 -14.59
CA GLN A 303 -25.82 25.53 -15.30
C GLN A 303 -25.62 26.83 -16.08
N ILE A 304 -26.18 26.85 -17.29
CA ILE A 304 -26.41 28.08 -18.04
C ILE A 304 -27.86 28.47 -17.79
N LEU A 305 -28.02 29.62 -17.17
CA LEU A 305 -29.31 30.16 -16.76
C LEU A 305 -29.98 30.95 -17.90
N PRO A 306 -31.34 31.02 -17.95
CA PRO A 306 -32.04 31.88 -18.88
C PRO A 306 -31.70 33.37 -18.67
N LYS A 307 -31.83 34.18 -19.73
CA LYS A 307 -31.79 35.64 -19.60
C LYS A 307 -32.88 36.11 -18.65
N ASN A 308 -32.54 37.08 -17.81
CA ASN A 308 -33.48 37.74 -16.94
C ASN A 308 -34.27 38.85 -17.72
N CYS A 309 -35.42 39.23 -17.20
CA CYS A 309 -36.14 40.45 -17.58
C CYS A 309 -36.14 41.41 -16.41
N GLY A 310 -36.07 42.72 -16.70
CA GLY A 310 -36.16 43.78 -15.68
C GLY A 310 -37.61 44.18 -15.37
N LEU A 311 -37.84 44.56 -14.12
CA LEU A 311 -39.08 45.26 -13.74
C LEU A 311 -39.14 46.64 -14.38
N LYS A 312 -40.25 46.91 -15.08
CA LYS A 312 -40.55 48.24 -15.63
C LYS A 312 -41.14 49.15 -14.53
N SER A 313 -42.23 48.73 -13.90
CA SER A 313 -42.85 49.49 -12.83
C SER A 313 -43.62 48.58 -11.86
N VAL A 314 -43.83 49.09 -10.64
CA VAL A 314 -44.76 48.54 -9.66
C VAL A 314 -45.65 49.67 -9.19
N LYS A 315 -46.95 49.62 -9.52
CA LYS A 315 -47.92 50.69 -9.22
C LYS A 315 -48.92 50.27 -8.16
N ALA A 316 -49.08 51.07 -7.11
CA ALA A 316 -50.00 50.84 -6.02
C ALA A 316 -51.46 50.91 -6.46
N LYS A 317 -52.33 50.09 -5.86
CA LYS A 317 -53.76 50.07 -5.92
C LYS A 317 -54.36 49.73 -4.55
N LYS A 318 -55.67 49.88 -4.33
CA LYS A 318 -56.35 49.54 -3.11
C LYS A 318 -56.16 48.06 -2.79
N LYS A 319 -55.52 47.73 -1.66
CA LYS A 319 -55.16 46.34 -1.21
C LYS A 319 -54.48 45.49 -2.29
N SER A 320 -53.70 46.14 -3.21
CA SER A 320 -53.07 45.48 -4.32
C SER A 320 -51.94 46.32 -4.92
N PHE A 321 -51.16 45.73 -5.81
CA PHE A 321 -50.27 46.44 -6.73
C PHE A 321 -50.17 45.75 -8.07
N THR A 322 -49.95 46.51 -9.13
CA THR A 322 -49.71 46.00 -10.48
C THR A 322 -48.23 46.05 -10.80
N VAL A 323 -47.67 44.89 -11.15
CA VAL A 323 -46.27 44.72 -11.58
C VAL A 323 -46.26 44.74 -13.10
N ARG A 324 -45.35 45.53 -13.70
CA ARG A 324 -45.09 45.55 -15.13
C ARG A 324 -43.62 45.30 -15.41
N TRP A 325 -43.31 44.54 -16.46
CA TRP A 325 -41.95 44.19 -16.86
C TRP A 325 -41.75 44.23 -18.37
N LYS A 326 -40.46 44.17 -18.83
CA LYS A 326 -40.13 44.12 -20.24
C LYS A 326 -40.37 42.70 -20.75
N LYS A 327 -41.09 42.56 -21.87
CA LYS A 327 -41.27 41.29 -22.55
C LYS A 327 -39.91 40.73 -22.96
N LEU A 328 -39.64 39.48 -22.64
CA LEU A 328 -38.46 38.75 -23.11
C LEU A 328 -38.85 37.85 -24.31
N SER A 329 -38.56 38.33 -25.52
CA SER A 329 -38.88 37.62 -26.75
C SER A 329 -37.73 36.76 -27.30
N THR A 330 -36.54 36.90 -26.72
CA THR A 330 -35.35 36.15 -27.15
C THR A 330 -35.58 34.67 -27.09
N LYS A 331 -35.30 33.95 -28.21
CA LYS A 331 -35.23 32.50 -28.24
C LYS A 331 -33.89 32.05 -27.62
N MET A 332 -33.87 30.98 -26.82
CA MET A 332 -32.69 30.49 -26.11
C MET A 332 -32.53 28.95 -26.29
N PRO A 333 -31.96 28.44 -27.35
CA PRO A 333 -31.81 28.90 -28.73
C PRO A 333 -33.09 28.68 -29.57
N ALA A 334 -33.79 27.57 -29.39
CA ALA A 334 -35.01 27.26 -30.11
C ALA A 334 -36.27 27.58 -29.29
N LYS A 335 -36.14 27.66 -27.98
CA LYS A 335 -37.27 27.85 -27.05
C LYS A 335 -37.29 29.24 -26.45
N ARG A 336 -38.48 29.80 -26.39
CA ARG A 336 -38.75 31.02 -25.60
C ARG A 336 -38.93 30.63 -24.13
N ILE A 337 -38.86 31.62 -23.24
CA ILE A 337 -39.19 31.40 -21.84
C ILE A 337 -40.62 30.85 -21.71
N SER A 338 -40.83 29.97 -20.75
CA SER A 338 -42.14 29.36 -20.44
C SER A 338 -43.02 30.32 -19.62
N GLY A 339 -42.43 31.34 -19.01
CA GLY A 339 -43.14 32.30 -18.21
C GLY A 339 -42.25 33.10 -17.27
N TYR A 340 -42.86 33.65 -16.24
CA TYR A 340 -42.21 34.51 -15.27
C TYR A 340 -42.56 34.09 -13.85
N GLN A 341 -41.70 34.44 -12.90
CA GLN A 341 -41.95 34.26 -11.48
C GLN A 341 -41.72 35.59 -10.77
N ILE A 342 -42.72 36.10 -10.09
CA ILE A 342 -42.65 37.27 -9.25
C ILE A 342 -42.56 36.84 -7.80
N GLN A 343 -41.59 37.40 -7.09
CA GLN A 343 -41.46 37.25 -5.65
C GLN A 343 -41.72 38.61 -4.99
N TYR A 344 -42.51 38.60 -3.91
CA TYR A 344 -42.81 39.80 -3.16
C TYR A 344 -42.81 39.52 -1.66
N SER A 345 -42.38 40.49 -0.87
CA SER A 345 -42.29 40.44 0.58
C SER A 345 -42.42 41.79 1.22
N GLU A 346 -42.87 41.84 2.45
CA GLU A 346 -42.84 43.07 3.28
C GLU A 346 -41.41 43.39 3.74
N LYS A 347 -40.48 42.43 3.67
CA LYS A 347 -39.08 42.59 4.08
C LYS A 347 -38.15 42.75 2.86
N PRO A 348 -37.13 43.64 2.89
CA PRO A 348 -36.23 43.87 1.77
C PRO A 348 -35.35 42.66 1.43
N ASN A 349 -35.05 41.81 2.39
CA ASN A 349 -34.28 40.57 2.18
C ASN A 349 -35.14 39.43 1.63
N PHE A 350 -36.40 39.65 1.33
CA PHE A 350 -37.35 38.64 0.83
C PHE A 350 -37.58 37.47 1.77
N SER A 351 -37.29 37.58 3.06
CA SER A 351 -37.73 36.58 4.05
C SER A 351 -39.26 36.59 4.12
N LYS A 352 -39.89 35.43 4.40
CA LYS A 352 -41.34 35.22 4.40
C LYS A 352 -42.03 35.73 3.11
N SER A 353 -41.37 35.56 1.96
CA SER A 353 -41.85 36.00 0.64
C SER A 353 -42.97 35.12 0.10
N LYS A 354 -43.82 35.71 -0.74
CA LYS A 354 -44.82 35.01 -1.58
C LYS A 354 -44.38 35.01 -3.03
N ILE A 355 -44.79 33.95 -3.76
CA ILE A 355 -44.43 33.77 -5.17
C ILE A 355 -45.70 33.68 -6.03
N LYS A 356 -45.69 34.39 -7.13
CA LYS A 356 -46.68 34.28 -8.20
C LYS A 356 -46.02 33.82 -9.50
N LYS A 357 -46.42 32.68 -10.01
CA LYS A 357 -45.99 32.16 -11.33
C LYS A 357 -46.95 32.66 -12.40
N ILE A 358 -46.41 33.08 -13.55
CA ILE A 358 -47.13 33.57 -14.72
C ILE A 358 -46.68 32.75 -15.93
N SER A 359 -47.62 32.05 -16.55
CA SER A 359 -47.36 31.27 -17.77
C SER A 359 -47.39 32.14 -19.01
N GLY A 360 -46.53 31.79 -19.98
CA GLY A 360 -46.42 32.47 -21.27
C GLY A 360 -45.54 33.70 -21.30
N TYR A 361 -44.70 33.77 -22.32
CA TYR A 361 -43.70 34.84 -22.49
C TYR A 361 -44.32 36.18 -22.94
N LYS A 362 -45.56 36.14 -23.50
CA LYS A 362 -46.23 37.34 -24.02
C LYS A 362 -46.75 38.28 -22.93
N LYS A 363 -47.02 37.73 -21.70
CA LYS A 363 -47.51 38.52 -20.58
C LYS A 363 -46.44 39.48 -20.08
N THR A 364 -46.83 40.72 -19.79
CA THR A 364 -45.94 41.81 -19.34
C THR A 364 -46.45 42.52 -18.09
N SER A 365 -47.58 42.07 -17.53
CA SER A 365 -48.14 42.65 -16.31
C SER A 365 -48.92 41.60 -15.50
N VAL A 366 -49.04 41.83 -14.22
CA VAL A 366 -49.94 41.11 -13.32
C VAL A 366 -50.28 41.96 -12.11
N THR A 367 -51.49 41.84 -11.63
CA THR A 367 -51.94 42.47 -10.38
C THR A 367 -51.88 41.44 -9.24
N ILE A 368 -51.18 41.76 -8.18
CA ILE A 368 -51.15 41.04 -6.92
C ILE A 368 -52.21 41.64 -5.99
N LYS A 369 -53.19 40.86 -5.63
CA LYS A 369 -54.34 41.25 -4.81
C LYS A 369 -54.24 40.68 -3.40
N LYS A 370 -55.20 41.08 -2.50
CA LYS A 370 -55.31 40.63 -1.13
C LYS A 370 -54.09 40.97 -0.28
N LEU A 371 -53.60 42.18 -0.44
CA LEU A 371 -52.47 42.71 0.32
C LEU A 371 -52.96 43.54 1.51
N LYS A 372 -52.12 43.66 2.55
CA LYS A 372 -52.38 44.59 3.66
C LYS A 372 -52.24 46.01 3.18
N SER A 373 -53.29 46.83 3.45
CA SER A 373 -53.29 48.25 3.14
C SER A 373 -52.15 48.98 3.88
N LYS A 374 -51.62 50.03 3.30
CA LYS A 374 -50.55 50.87 3.87
C LYS A 374 -49.23 50.17 4.18
N LYS A 375 -49.08 48.87 3.82
CA LYS A 375 -47.83 48.15 3.97
C LYS A 375 -46.94 48.33 2.75
N LYS A 376 -45.60 48.39 2.98
CA LYS A 376 -44.56 48.46 1.94
C LYS A 376 -44.19 47.03 1.52
N TYR A 377 -44.17 46.78 0.20
CA TYR A 377 -43.79 45.54 -0.41
C TYR A 377 -42.58 45.73 -1.31
N TYR A 378 -41.62 44.78 -1.24
CA TYR A 378 -40.49 44.68 -2.15
C TYR A 378 -40.81 43.58 -3.17
N VAL A 379 -40.51 43.84 -4.45
CA VAL A 379 -40.92 43.00 -5.57
C VAL A 379 -39.73 42.77 -6.49
N ARG A 380 -39.52 41.52 -6.90
CA ARG A 380 -38.53 41.17 -7.91
C ARG A 380 -39.11 40.11 -8.85
N ILE A 381 -38.50 39.99 -10.04
CA ILE A 381 -38.96 39.08 -11.08
C ILE A 381 -37.81 38.23 -11.61
N ARG A 382 -38.13 37.03 -12.05
CA ARG A 382 -37.22 36.20 -12.83
C ARG A 382 -37.98 35.47 -13.94
N THR A 383 -37.26 35.02 -14.96
CA THR A 383 -37.82 34.24 -16.06
C THR A 383 -37.78 32.74 -15.73
N ILE A 384 -38.68 31.99 -16.35
CA ILE A 384 -38.77 30.53 -16.26
C ILE A 384 -38.61 29.97 -17.68
N LEU A 385 -37.71 28.98 -17.84
CA LEU A 385 -37.58 28.25 -19.08
C LEU A 385 -37.67 26.73 -18.77
N LYS A 386 -38.56 26.04 -19.47
CA LYS A 386 -38.69 24.55 -19.39
C LYS A 386 -37.97 23.96 -20.59
N SER A 387 -37.00 23.07 -20.35
CA SER A 387 -36.24 22.39 -21.39
C SER A 387 -35.80 21.00 -20.92
N GLY A 388 -35.97 19.96 -21.75
CA GLY A 388 -35.57 18.61 -21.44
C GLY A 388 -36.17 18.09 -20.12
N GLY A 389 -37.45 18.30 -19.87
CA GLY A 389 -38.12 17.90 -18.62
C GLY A 389 -37.75 18.73 -17.38
N LYS A 390 -36.74 19.59 -17.46
CA LYS A 390 -36.23 20.37 -16.33
C LYS A 390 -36.68 21.85 -16.43
N THR A 391 -36.82 22.49 -15.27
CA THR A 391 -37.17 23.92 -15.15
C THR A 391 -35.94 24.71 -14.72
N TYR A 392 -35.61 25.71 -15.51
CA TYR A 392 -34.49 26.62 -15.27
C TYR A 392 -35.01 28.01 -14.93
N TYR A 393 -34.39 28.65 -13.97
CA TYR A 393 -34.73 30.00 -13.53
C TYR A 393 -33.59 30.96 -13.80
N SER A 394 -33.87 32.17 -14.29
CA SER A 394 -32.86 33.20 -14.33
C SER A 394 -32.50 33.70 -12.93
N ASN A 395 -31.43 34.46 -12.81
CA ASN A 395 -31.20 35.27 -11.61
C ASN A 395 -32.41 36.22 -11.41
N TRP A 396 -32.64 36.64 -10.18
CA TRP A 396 -33.63 37.64 -9.88
C TRP A 396 -33.23 38.99 -10.45
N SER A 397 -34.22 39.82 -10.84
CA SER A 397 -34.00 41.23 -11.17
C SER A 397 -33.64 42.05 -9.91
N GLY A 398 -33.16 43.25 -10.11
CA GLY A 398 -33.20 44.27 -9.07
C GLY A 398 -34.63 44.40 -8.52
N SER A 399 -34.76 44.69 -7.25
CA SER A 399 -36.05 44.86 -6.59
C SER A 399 -36.59 46.29 -6.77
N LYS A 400 -37.93 46.41 -6.80
CA LYS A 400 -38.63 47.69 -6.63
C LYS A 400 -39.56 47.61 -5.44
N SER A 401 -39.80 48.71 -4.76
CA SER A 401 -40.75 48.76 -3.64
C SER A 401 -42.01 49.54 -4.00
N VAL A 402 -43.10 49.19 -3.32
CA VAL A 402 -44.40 49.88 -3.47
C VAL A 402 -45.16 49.81 -2.13
N LYS A 403 -45.86 50.85 -1.76
CA LYS A 403 -46.78 50.88 -0.62
C LYS A 403 -48.18 50.62 -1.15
N ALA A 404 -48.82 49.52 -0.75
CA ALA A 404 -50.18 49.20 -1.15
C ALA A 404 -51.15 50.28 -0.55
N LYS A 405 -52.12 50.71 -1.34
CA LYS A 405 -53.14 51.69 -0.90
C LYS A 405 -54.24 50.97 -0.11
#